data_ab3ab5ca3980c52a509d908066b85612
#
_entry.id   ab3ab5ca3980c52a509d908066b85612
#
_cell.length_a   1.000
_cell.length_b   1.000
_cell.length_c   1.000
_cell.angle_alpha   90.00
_cell.angle_beta   90.00
_cell.angle_gamma   90.00
#
_symmetry.space_group_name_H-M   'P 1'
#
loop_
_entity.id
_entity.type
_entity.pdbx_description
1 polymer ?
#
loop_
_entity_poly.entity_id
_entity_poly.type
_entity_poly.pdbx_seq_one_letter_code
_entity_poly.pdbx_strand_id
1 'polypeptide(L)'
;MKVDSKRYNFHLLISLPILVGLSVCFSCTPVEEESDSKVLAEVYDRKLYADDLIGLVPSGLSQKDSSMLTNAYIDSWMMDASLMYEASQNMPVDLDINKLVKDYKESLILHNYEKVLINEFLDSLVTEEELEIYYQENLMKFKQKEPLIKAQFVKILTESQELDVLIESWKDDMDPSLLLDYCNTYAHIHILDTITWRNFSSLEVHLPPSLKGKSVQQLPKDKIFEEEKFTYLIKILEIVPEGEMAPFDYASIQAKKVILHQRKVELLNQKKKNIFQEAIRKNQVKTYNE
;
A
#
# COMPACT_ATOMS: atom_id res chain seq x y z
N MET A 1 72.48 -30.45 -37.23
CA MET A 1 71.86 -31.04 -38.42
C MET A 1 70.97 -29.96 -39.00
N LYS A 2 71.53 -29.06 -39.80
CA LYS A 2 71.32 -28.81 -41.22
C LYS A 2 70.00 -29.39 -41.75
N VAL A 3 69.11 -28.53 -42.33
CA VAL A 3 69.08 -28.07 -43.73
C VAL A 3 67.92 -27.06 -43.83
N ASP A 4 68.16 -25.84 -44.21
CA ASP A 4 68.00 -25.17 -45.54
C ASP A 4 66.56 -24.87 -45.96
N SER A 5 66.26 -23.54 -45.97
CA SER A 5 66.19 -22.63 -47.13
C SER A 5 65.19 -23.05 -48.25
N LYS A 6 64.21 -22.16 -48.46
CA LYS A 6 64.02 -21.55 -49.78
C LYS A 6 63.05 -20.37 -49.79
N ARG A 7 63.58 -19.25 -50.24
CA ARG A 7 62.85 -18.05 -50.70
C ARG A 7 62.16 -18.37 -52.04
N TYR A 8 60.95 -17.86 -52.22
CA TYR A 8 60.45 -17.49 -53.57
C TYR A 8 59.74 -16.16 -53.48
N ASN A 9 60.38 -15.14 -54.08
CA ASN A 9 59.77 -13.92 -54.56
C ASN A 9 58.92 -14.28 -55.80
N PHE A 10 57.68 -13.78 -55.86
CA PHE A 10 57.03 -13.61 -57.15
C PHE A 10 56.23 -12.30 -57.11
N HIS A 11 56.76 -11.33 -57.84
CA HIS A 11 56.03 -10.13 -58.23
C HIS A 11 54.92 -10.52 -59.21
N LEU A 12 53.69 -10.08 -59.01
CA LEU A 12 52.82 -9.77 -60.12
C LEU A 12 51.90 -8.62 -59.73
N LEU A 13 52.09 -7.50 -60.38
CA LEU A 13 51.15 -6.40 -60.59
C LEU A 13 49.86 -6.96 -61.12
N ILE A 14 48.69 -6.40 -60.70
CA ILE A 14 47.63 -5.99 -61.64
C ILE A 14 46.40 -5.50 -60.84
N SER A 15 46.00 -4.25 -61.14
CA SER A 15 44.67 -3.67 -61.23
C SER A 15 43.78 -3.58 -60.00
N LEU A 16 43.68 -2.34 -59.55
CA LEU A 16 42.58 -1.68 -58.83
C LEU A 16 41.27 -1.83 -59.57
N PRO A 17 40.16 -2.19 -58.92
CA PRO A 17 38.90 -1.53 -59.16
C PRO A 17 38.41 -0.80 -57.89
N ILE A 18 38.16 0.47 -58.03
CA ILE A 18 37.43 1.34 -57.15
C ILE A 18 36.03 0.73 -56.97
N LEU A 19 35.75 0.12 -55.80
CA LEU A 19 34.38 -0.25 -55.43
C LEU A 19 33.87 0.86 -54.52
N VAL A 20 33.11 1.81 -55.08
CA VAL A 20 32.29 2.78 -54.38
C VAL A 20 31.20 2.02 -53.62
N GLY A 21 31.50 1.68 -52.37
CA GLY A 21 30.53 1.12 -51.46
C GLY A 21 29.52 2.16 -51.03
N LEU A 22 28.31 2.09 -51.60
CA LEU A 22 27.14 2.86 -51.23
C LEU A 22 26.76 2.50 -49.78
N SER A 23 27.19 3.32 -48.80
CA SER A 23 26.75 3.20 -47.41
C SER A 23 25.27 3.58 -47.34
N VAL A 24 24.40 2.59 -47.39
CA VAL A 24 22.99 2.73 -47.06
C VAL A 24 22.92 2.87 -45.53
N CYS A 25 22.83 4.10 -45.06
CA CYS A 25 22.44 4.38 -43.69
C CYS A 25 21.00 3.90 -43.52
N PHE A 26 20.82 2.71 -42.94
CA PHE A 26 19.54 2.33 -42.35
C PHE A 26 19.29 3.26 -41.14
N SER A 27 18.62 4.38 -41.42
CA SER A 27 17.96 5.16 -40.39
C SER A 27 16.82 4.29 -39.83
N CYS A 28 17.03 3.65 -38.70
CA CYS A 28 15.95 3.12 -37.93
C CYS A 28 15.14 4.29 -37.38
N THR A 29 14.18 4.75 -38.14
CA THR A 29 13.03 5.47 -37.56
C THR A 29 12.31 4.46 -36.66
N PRO A 30 11.96 4.81 -35.40
CA PRO A 30 11.04 3.99 -34.63
C PRO A 30 9.76 3.88 -35.46
N VAL A 31 9.43 2.68 -35.91
CA VAL A 31 8.11 2.37 -36.46
C VAL A 31 7.18 2.54 -35.27
N GLU A 32 6.42 3.63 -35.21
CA GLU A 32 5.19 3.63 -34.47
C GLU A 32 4.39 2.48 -35.07
N GLU A 33 4.15 1.44 -34.29
CA GLU A 33 3.19 0.40 -34.62
C GLU A 33 1.84 1.13 -34.79
N GLU A 34 1.47 1.40 -36.04
CA GLU A 34 0.10 1.81 -36.35
C GLU A 34 -0.77 0.65 -35.87
N SER A 35 -1.45 0.84 -34.76
CA SER A 35 -2.43 -0.13 -34.30
C SER A 35 -3.47 -0.23 -35.40
N ASP A 36 -3.73 -1.45 -35.89
CA ASP A 36 -4.75 -1.76 -36.90
C ASP A 36 -6.17 -1.50 -36.32
N SER A 37 -6.23 -0.90 -35.13
CA SER A 37 -7.43 -0.60 -34.38
C SER A 37 -8.15 0.62 -34.99
N LYS A 38 -9.46 0.48 -35.12
CA LYS A 38 -10.33 1.53 -35.65
C LYS A 38 -10.26 2.80 -34.80
N VAL A 39 -9.94 3.94 -35.40
CA VAL A 39 -10.03 5.25 -34.75
C VAL A 39 -11.50 5.59 -34.50
N LEU A 40 -11.85 5.93 -33.27
CA LEU A 40 -13.19 6.30 -32.83
C LEU A 40 -13.39 7.81 -32.74
N ALA A 41 -12.35 8.53 -32.31
CA ALA A 41 -12.34 9.99 -32.23
C ALA A 41 -10.94 10.53 -32.48
N GLU A 42 -10.84 11.78 -32.93
CA GLU A 42 -9.58 12.50 -33.09
C GLU A 42 -9.78 13.95 -32.63
N VAL A 43 -8.86 14.43 -31.78
CA VAL A 43 -8.85 15.80 -31.27
C VAL A 43 -7.42 16.32 -31.36
N TYR A 44 -7.18 17.28 -32.24
CA TYR A 44 -5.85 17.79 -32.61
C TYR A 44 -4.93 16.64 -33.06
N ASP A 45 -3.88 16.36 -32.31
CA ASP A 45 -2.87 15.30 -32.57
C ASP A 45 -3.16 13.98 -31.84
N ARG A 46 -4.23 13.93 -31.03
CA ARG A 46 -4.57 12.75 -30.22
C ARG A 46 -5.68 11.95 -30.88
N LYS A 47 -5.53 10.62 -30.88
CA LYS A 47 -6.51 9.68 -31.40
C LYS A 47 -6.95 8.72 -30.28
N LEU A 48 -8.24 8.43 -30.28
CA LEU A 48 -8.85 7.38 -29.45
C LEU A 48 -9.11 6.18 -30.36
N TYR A 49 -8.57 5.03 -29.95
CA TYR A 49 -8.76 3.79 -30.69
C TYR A 49 -9.82 2.91 -30.05
N ALA A 50 -10.40 1.99 -30.84
CA ALA A 50 -11.40 1.05 -30.32
C ALA A 50 -10.83 0.14 -29.22
N ASP A 51 -9.54 -0.17 -29.28
CA ASP A 51 -8.84 -1.00 -28.29
C ASP A 51 -8.71 -0.30 -26.93
N ASP A 52 -8.69 1.03 -26.89
CA ASP A 52 -8.67 1.82 -25.65
C ASP A 52 -9.96 1.65 -24.82
N LEU A 53 -11.03 1.18 -25.46
CA LEU A 53 -12.33 0.92 -24.82
C LEU A 53 -12.45 -0.50 -24.25
N ILE A 54 -11.47 -1.38 -24.53
CA ILE A 54 -11.52 -2.76 -24.05
C ILE A 54 -11.45 -2.77 -22.51
N GLY A 55 -12.48 -3.37 -21.90
CA GLY A 55 -12.59 -3.48 -20.44
C GLY A 55 -13.24 -2.27 -19.76
N LEU A 56 -13.51 -1.16 -20.47
CA LEU A 56 -14.21 0.00 -19.89
C LEU A 56 -15.73 -0.18 -19.91
N VAL A 57 -16.25 -0.89 -20.90
CA VAL A 57 -17.69 -1.20 -21.00
C VAL A 57 -17.93 -2.58 -20.39
N PRO A 58 -18.77 -2.70 -19.34
CA PRO A 58 -19.07 -3.98 -18.70
C PRO A 58 -19.67 -4.97 -19.68
N SER A 59 -19.29 -6.25 -19.58
CA SER A 59 -19.93 -7.33 -20.35
C SER A 59 -21.32 -7.63 -19.84
N GLY A 60 -22.26 -7.94 -20.77
CA GLY A 60 -23.64 -8.32 -20.43
C GLY A 60 -24.67 -7.18 -20.51
N LEU A 61 -24.27 -6.00 -20.93
CA LEU A 61 -25.20 -4.90 -21.21
C LEU A 61 -26.00 -5.14 -22.50
N SER A 62 -27.18 -4.51 -22.61
CA SER A 62 -27.88 -4.45 -23.88
C SER A 62 -27.06 -3.66 -24.90
N GLN A 63 -27.24 -3.95 -26.20
CA GLN A 63 -26.55 -3.23 -27.28
C GLN A 63 -26.78 -1.72 -27.21
N LYS A 64 -27.99 -1.30 -26.79
CA LYS A 64 -28.35 0.11 -26.61
C LYS A 64 -27.57 0.76 -25.49
N ASP A 65 -27.49 0.10 -24.32
CA ASP A 65 -26.78 0.63 -23.14
C ASP A 65 -25.27 0.67 -23.37
N SER A 66 -24.72 -0.38 -24.01
CA SER A 66 -23.31 -0.43 -24.38
C SER A 66 -22.97 0.72 -25.35
N SER A 67 -23.79 0.97 -26.39
CA SER A 67 -23.57 2.08 -27.31
C SER A 67 -23.66 3.43 -26.60
N MET A 68 -24.62 3.59 -25.68
CA MET A 68 -24.77 4.85 -24.93
C MET A 68 -23.57 5.13 -24.04
N LEU A 69 -23.03 4.13 -23.34
CA LEU A 69 -21.83 4.28 -22.53
C LEU A 69 -20.59 4.56 -23.38
N THR A 70 -20.45 3.86 -24.51
CA THR A 70 -19.35 4.09 -25.45
C THR A 70 -19.37 5.53 -25.96
N ASN A 71 -20.52 6.04 -26.39
CA ASN A 71 -20.63 7.42 -26.88
C ASN A 71 -20.35 8.44 -25.76
N ALA A 72 -20.88 8.23 -24.58
CA ALA A 72 -20.60 9.09 -23.42
C ALA A 72 -19.10 9.11 -23.07
N TYR A 73 -18.41 7.97 -23.16
CA TYR A 73 -16.96 7.90 -22.99
C TYR A 73 -16.21 8.69 -24.06
N ILE A 74 -16.57 8.51 -25.34
CA ILE A 74 -15.96 9.23 -26.45
C ILE A 74 -16.15 10.74 -26.29
N ASP A 75 -17.34 11.19 -25.89
CA ASP A 75 -17.62 12.62 -25.67
C ASP A 75 -16.77 13.17 -24.51
N SER A 76 -16.66 12.43 -23.41
CA SER A 76 -15.80 12.81 -22.28
C SER A 76 -14.33 12.87 -22.70
N TRP A 77 -13.84 11.86 -23.43
CA TRP A 77 -12.47 11.81 -23.93
C TRP A 77 -12.15 13.00 -24.84
N MET A 78 -13.09 13.37 -25.75
CA MET A 78 -12.90 14.53 -26.63
C MET A 78 -12.79 15.84 -25.83
N MET A 79 -13.60 16.01 -24.76
CA MET A 79 -13.52 17.17 -23.90
C MET A 79 -12.17 17.21 -23.16
N ASP A 80 -11.75 16.08 -22.60
CA ASP A 80 -10.48 15.97 -21.88
C ASP A 80 -9.27 16.19 -22.80
N ALA A 81 -9.32 15.64 -24.02
CA ALA A 81 -8.27 15.84 -25.02
C ALA A 81 -8.18 17.32 -25.46
N SER A 82 -9.32 18.01 -25.62
CA SER A 82 -9.36 19.42 -25.94
C SER A 82 -8.77 20.27 -24.80
N LEU A 83 -9.17 19.99 -23.57
CA LEU A 83 -8.61 20.65 -22.37
C LEU A 83 -7.11 20.41 -22.25
N MET A 84 -6.65 19.18 -22.50
CA MET A 84 -5.23 18.84 -22.45
C MET A 84 -4.41 19.58 -23.50
N TYR A 85 -4.97 19.76 -24.71
CA TYR A 85 -4.33 20.56 -25.75
C TYR A 85 -4.17 22.03 -25.30
N GLU A 86 -5.25 22.67 -24.83
CA GLU A 86 -5.20 24.03 -24.31
C GLU A 86 -4.23 24.17 -23.11
N ALA A 87 -4.25 23.21 -22.19
CA ALA A 87 -3.33 23.19 -21.07
C ALA A 87 -1.88 23.12 -21.54
N SER A 88 -1.58 22.29 -22.55
CA SER A 88 -0.22 22.15 -23.08
C SER A 88 0.32 23.44 -23.73
N GLN A 89 -0.58 24.24 -24.35
CA GLN A 89 -0.23 25.52 -24.95
C GLN A 89 -0.05 26.63 -23.91
N ASN A 90 -0.68 26.51 -22.76
CA ASN A 90 -0.71 27.53 -21.71
C ASN A 90 0.07 27.13 -20.45
N MET A 91 1.02 26.20 -20.57
CA MET A 91 1.86 25.78 -19.45
C MET A 91 2.71 26.94 -18.92
N PRO A 92 2.81 27.10 -17.59
CA PRO A 92 3.75 28.04 -16.99
C PRO A 92 5.18 27.76 -17.45
N VAL A 93 5.91 28.80 -17.82
CA VAL A 93 7.27 28.69 -18.39
C VAL A 93 8.28 28.13 -17.37
N ASP A 94 8.02 28.29 -16.08
CA ASP A 94 8.84 27.81 -14.97
C ASP A 94 8.54 26.35 -14.58
N LEU A 95 7.53 25.73 -15.16
CA LEU A 95 7.15 24.34 -14.87
C LEU A 95 7.83 23.36 -15.84
N ASP A 96 8.90 22.74 -15.39
CA ASP A 96 9.61 21.69 -16.14
C ASP A 96 8.95 20.32 -15.88
N ILE A 97 7.94 20.00 -16.71
CA ILE A 97 7.24 18.70 -16.66
C ILE A 97 8.18 17.53 -16.91
N ASN A 98 9.16 17.68 -17.83
CA ASN A 98 10.09 16.61 -18.14
C ASN A 98 10.94 16.24 -16.93
N LYS A 99 11.39 17.25 -16.18
CA LYS A 99 12.07 17.04 -14.91
C LYS A 99 11.19 16.34 -13.89
N LEU A 100 9.93 16.78 -13.72
CA LEU A 100 8.98 16.15 -12.78
C LEU A 100 8.72 14.68 -13.14
N VAL A 101 8.51 14.38 -14.42
CA VAL A 101 8.31 13.00 -14.90
C VAL A 101 9.57 12.15 -14.67
N LYS A 102 10.75 12.71 -14.93
CA LYS A 102 12.03 12.04 -14.67
C LYS A 102 12.20 11.72 -13.19
N ASP A 103 12.03 12.72 -12.32
CA ASP A 103 12.17 12.57 -10.87
C ASP A 103 11.17 11.54 -10.31
N TYR A 104 9.94 11.55 -10.82
CA TYR A 104 8.91 10.56 -10.46
C TYR A 104 9.29 9.15 -10.91
N LYS A 105 9.77 8.99 -12.15
CA LYS A 105 10.24 7.70 -12.68
C LYS A 105 11.39 7.14 -11.84
N GLU A 106 12.38 7.97 -11.50
CA GLU A 106 13.51 7.58 -10.65
C GLU A 106 13.04 7.15 -9.26
N SER A 107 12.11 7.89 -8.66
CA SER A 107 11.49 7.56 -7.37
C SER A 107 10.78 6.20 -7.42
N LEU A 108 10.01 5.94 -8.47
CA LEU A 108 9.33 4.64 -8.66
C LEU A 108 10.32 3.47 -8.79
N ILE A 109 11.40 3.66 -9.55
CA ILE A 109 12.45 2.65 -9.74
C ILE A 109 13.09 2.33 -8.38
N LEU A 110 13.52 3.36 -7.65
CA LEU A 110 14.14 3.20 -6.33
C LEU A 110 13.20 2.53 -5.34
N HIS A 111 11.94 2.99 -5.27
CA HIS A 111 10.95 2.42 -4.37
C HIS A 111 10.69 0.93 -4.64
N ASN A 112 10.54 0.54 -5.92
CA ASN A 112 10.35 -0.86 -6.26
C ASN A 112 11.59 -1.71 -5.99
N TYR A 113 12.78 -1.18 -6.24
CA TYR A 113 14.02 -1.88 -5.91
C TYR A 113 14.21 -2.03 -4.40
N GLU A 114 13.91 -1.01 -3.60
CA GLU A 114 13.91 -1.10 -2.13
C GLU A 114 12.94 -2.18 -1.63
N LYS A 115 11.75 -2.32 -2.24
CA LYS A 115 10.83 -3.43 -1.92
C LYS A 115 11.45 -4.80 -2.19
N VAL A 116 12.14 -4.97 -3.32
CA VAL A 116 12.84 -6.21 -3.64
C VAL A 116 13.89 -6.52 -2.57
N LEU A 117 14.74 -5.54 -2.22
CA LEU A 117 15.76 -5.71 -1.19
C LEU A 117 15.16 -6.11 0.18
N ILE A 118 14.04 -5.47 0.56
CA ILE A 118 13.36 -5.78 1.81
C ILE A 118 12.81 -7.22 1.78
N ASN A 119 12.11 -7.59 0.71
CA ASN A 119 11.52 -8.93 0.60
C ASN A 119 12.57 -10.05 0.59
N GLU A 120 13.75 -9.78 0.05
CA GLU A 120 14.81 -10.78 -0.08
C GLU A 120 15.71 -10.87 1.18
N PHE A 121 15.97 -9.76 1.84
CA PHE A 121 17.02 -9.70 2.87
C PHE A 121 16.55 -9.28 4.26
N LEU A 122 15.30 -8.84 4.43
CA LEU A 122 14.83 -8.42 5.75
C LEU A 122 14.58 -9.64 6.64
N ASP A 123 15.28 -9.71 7.77
CA ASP A 123 14.89 -10.59 8.85
C ASP A 123 13.61 -10.08 9.53
N SER A 124 12.50 -10.75 9.23
CA SER A 124 11.17 -10.40 9.74
C SER A 124 10.80 -11.15 11.01
N LEU A 125 11.66 -12.08 11.47
CA LEU A 125 11.44 -12.80 12.72
C LEU A 125 11.87 -11.92 13.89
N VAL A 126 10.92 -11.54 14.73
CA VAL A 126 11.17 -10.84 16.00
C VAL A 126 10.77 -11.78 17.12
N THR A 127 11.73 -12.13 17.96
CA THR A 127 11.50 -13.05 19.08
C THR A 127 10.79 -12.36 20.24
N GLU A 128 10.18 -13.13 21.13
CA GLU A 128 9.55 -12.59 22.35
C GLU A 128 10.58 -11.94 23.27
N GLU A 129 11.78 -12.50 23.35
CA GLU A 129 12.89 -11.93 24.12
C GLU A 129 13.30 -10.53 23.59
N GLU A 130 13.42 -10.38 22.26
CA GLU A 130 13.70 -9.07 21.66
C GLU A 130 12.59 -8.04 21.94
N LEU A 131 11.33 -8.48 21.92
CA LEU A 131 10.19 -7.63 22.25
C LEU A 131 10.24 -7.19 23.71
N GLU A 132 10.55 -8.10 24.62
CA GLU A 132 10.64 -7.80 26.04
C GLU A 132 11.80 -6.84 26.34
N ILE A 133 12.99 -7.10 25.80
CA ILE A 133 14.15 -6.19 25.92
C ILE A 133 13.76 -4.79 25.41
N TYR A 134 13.18 -4.72 24.21
CA TYR A 134 12.78 -3.43 23.64
C TYR A 134 11.75 -2.70 24.51
N TYR A 135 10.78 -3.43 25.06
CA TYR A 135 9.75 -2.87 25.93
C TYR A 135 10.39 -2.30 27.21
N GLN A 136 11.26 -3.06 27.88
CA GLN A 136 11.93 -2.61 29.11
C GLN A 136 12.82 -1.38 28.88
N GLU A 137 13.58 -1.38 27.79
CA GLU A 137 14.46 -0.25 27.46
C GLU A 137 13.69 1.03 27.05
N ASN A 138 12.42 0.87 26.65
CA ASN A 138 11.62 1.97 26.10
C ASN A 138 10.31 2.20 26.86
N LEU A 139 10.21 1.78 28.12
CA LEU A 139 8.98 1.85 28.92
C LEU A 139 8.24 3.19 28.80
N MET A 140 8.96 4.31 28.86
CA MET A 140 8.36 5.66 28.79
C MET A 140 7.64 5.94 27.45
N LYS A 141 8.00 5.24 26.38
CA LYS A 141 7.32 5.36 25.08
C LYS A 141 5.97 4.66 25.06
N PHE A 142 5.74 3.74 25.99
CA PHE A 142 4.51 2.98 26.13
C PHE A 142 3.56 3.55 27.19
N LYS A 143 3.87 4.73 27.71
CA LYS A 143 2.97 5.45 28.60
C LYS A 143 1.70 5.84 27.84
N GLN A 144 0.54 5.47 28.37
CA GLN A 144 -0.73 5.63 27.71
C GLN A 144 -1.20 7.09 27.77
N LYS A 145 -1.70 7.57 26.63
CA LYS A 145 -2.29 8.92 26.49
C LYS A 145 -3.81 8.91 26.69
N GLU A 146 -4.39 7.74 26.69
CA GLU A 146 -5.80 7.46 26.98
C GLU A 146 -5.92 6.10 27.64
N PRO A 147 -6.98 5.83 28.41
CA PRO A 147 -7.16 4.55 29.07
C PRO A 147 -7.23 3.39 28.07
N LEU A 148 -6.60 2.24 28.41
CA LEU A 148 -6.81 0.97 27.74
C LEU A 148 -7.80 0.12 28.52
N ILE A 149 -8.58 -0.65 27.82
CA ILE A 149 -9.57 -1.57 28.39
C ILE A 149 -9.51 -2.93 27.71
N LYS A 150 -9.80 -3.98 28.49
CA LYS A 150 -10.38 -5.22 28.00
C LYS A 150 -11.84 -5.24 28.43
N ALA A 151 -12.75 -5.37 27.48
CA ALA A 151 -14.17 -5.29 27.77
C ALA A 151 -14.97 -6.12 26.77
N GLN A 152 -16.10 -6.63 27.24
CA GLN A 152 -17.18 -7.10 26.38
C GLN A 152 -18.30 -6.06 26.33
N PHE A 153 -18.88 -5.89 25.17
CA PHE A 153 -19.93 -4.94 24.92
C PHE A 153 -20.89 -5.45 23.85
N VAL A 154 -22.19 -5.37 24.13
CA VAL A 154 -23.22 -5.65 23.14
C VAL A 154 -24.26 -4.54 23.20
N LYS A 155 -24.69 -4.07 22.03
CA LYS A 155 -25.81 -3.16 21.83
C LYS A 155 -26.80 -3.84 20.91
N ILE A 156 -28.02 -4.06 21.39
CA ILE A 156 -29.09 -4.76 20.67
C ILE A 156 -30.40 -4.00 20.81
N LEU A 157 -31.30 -4.12 19.85
CA LEU A 157 -32.67 -3.56 20.00
C LEU A 157 -33.39 -4.25 21.14
N THR A 158 -34.04 -3.46 22.02
CA THR A 158 -34.83 -4.00 23.15
C THR A 158 -36.00 -4.86 22.70
N GLU A 159 -36.53 -4.60 21.50
CA GLU A 159 -37.61 -5.40 20.90
C GLU A 159 -37.09 -6.64 20.14
N SER A 160 -35.80 -6.98 20.23
CA SER A 160 -35.27 -8.17 19.57
C SER A 160 -35.91 -9.45 20.12
N GLN A 161 -36.31 -10.36 19.24
CA GLN A 161 -37.03 -11.57 19.60
C GLN A 161 -36.27 -12.52 20.52
N GLU A 162 -34.95 -12.43 20.56
CA GLU A 162 -34.08 -13.35 21.28
C GLU A 162 -33.25 -12.65 22.38
N LEU A 163 -33.73 -11.49 22.83
CA LEU A 163 -32.99 -10.69 23.84
C LEU A 163 -32.81 -11.46 25.17
N ASP A 164 -33.85 -12.18 25.61
CA ASP A 164 -33.79 -12.95 26.86
C ASP A 164 -32.74 -14.06 26.79
N VAL A 165 -32.61 -14.74 25.63
CA VAL A 165 -31.56 -15.74 25.41
C VAL A 165 -30.17 -15.12 25.51
N LEU A 166 -29.97 -13.93 24.94
CA LEU A 166 -28.71 -13.22 25.07
C LEU A 166 -28.40 -12.85 26.52
N ILE A 167 -29.41 -12.35 27.25
CA ILE A 167 -29.24 -11.95 28.65
C ILE A 167 -28.88 -13.14 29.54
N GLU A 168 -29.53 -14.27 29.36
CA GLU A 168 -29.21 -15.51 30.06
C GLU A 168 -27.79 -15.99 29.74
N SER A 169 -27.49 -16.04 28.46
CA SER A 169 -26.14 -16.41 27.95
C SER A 169 -25.02 -15.53 28.47
N TRP A 170 -25.28 -14.23 28.56
CA TRP A 170 -24.34 -13.26 29.12
C TRP A 170 -24.04 -13.48 30.59
N LYS A 171 -25.03 -13.98 31.38
CA LYS A 171 -24.88 -14.25 32.81
C LYS A 171 -24.23 -15.60 33.11
N ASP A 172 -24.47 -16.60 32.26
CA ASP A 172 -24.11 -18.00 32.53
C ASP A 172 -22.84 -18.47 31.79
N ASP A 173 -21.99 -17.56 31.31
CA ASP A 173 -20.75 -17.87 30.57
C ASP A 173 -20.99 -18.92 29.44
N MET A 174 -21.97 -18.68 28.60
CA MET A 174 -22.27 -19.50 27.41
C MET A 174 -21.02 -19.71 26.54
N ASP A 175 -21.03 -20.81 25.76
CA ASP A 175 -20.02 -21.05 24.74
C ASP A 175 -19.79 -19.77 23.90
N PRO A 176 -18.57 -19.24 23.87
CA PRO A 176 -18.24 -18.00 23.15
C PRO A 176 -18.61 -18.02 21.67
N SER A 177 -18.63 -19.22 21.04
CA SER A 177 -18.98 -19.35 19.62
C SER A 177 -20.48 -19.12 19.40
N LEU A 178 -21.33 -19.64 20.27
CA LEU A 178 -22.78 -19.43 20.21
C LEU A 178 -23.14 -17.97 20.48
N LEU A 179 -22.48 -17.36 21.46
CA LEU A 179 -22.66 -15.94 21.76
C LEU A 179 -22.25 -15.06 20.57
N LEU A 180 -21.16 -15.40 19.90
CA LEU A 180 -20.71 -14.68 18.70
C LEU A 180 -21.71 -14.81 17.55
N ASP A 181 -22.19 -16.03 17.26
CA ASP A 181 -23.16 -16.28 16.19
C ASP A 181 -24.47 -15.55 16.43
N TYR A 182 -24.92 -15.54 17.69
CA TYR A 182 -26.09 -14.79 18.10
C TYR A 182 -25.90 -13.29 17.89
N CYS A 183 -24.79 -12.74 18.36
CA CYS A 183 -24.48 -11.31 18.22
C CYS A 183 -24.30 -10.89 16.75
N ASN A 184 -23.70 -11.75 15.91
CA ASN A 184 -23.60 -11.50 14.47
C ASN A 184 -24.97 -11.40 13.79
N THR A 185 -25.97 -12.10 14.30
CA THR A 185 -27.30 -12.12 13.72
C THR A 185 -28.19 -10.98 14.20
N TYR A 186 -28.16 -10.68 15.50
CA TYR A 186 -29.17 -9.82 16.15
C TYR A 186 -28.58 -8.52 16.73
N ALA A 187 -27.29 -8.49 17.09
CA ALA A 187 -26.72 -7.29 17.71
C ALA A 187 -26.46 -6.18 16.70
N HIS A 188 -26.76 -4.95 17.10
CA HIS A 188 -26.42 -3.78 16.33
C HIS A 188 -24.89 -3.50 16.32
N ILE A 189 -24.27 -3.72 17.47
CA ILE A 189 -22.80 -3.65 17.66
C ILE A 189 -22.44 -4.66 18.74
N HIS A 190 -21.34 -5.37 18.57
CA HIS A 190 -20.77 -6.21 19.62
C HIS A 190 -19.24 -6.16 19.64
N ILE A 191 -18.71 -6.32 20.83
CA ILE A 191 -17.28 -6.50 21.15
C ILE A 191 -17.24 -7.65 22.15
N LEU A 192 -16.81 -8.83 21.73
CA LEU A 192 -16.82 -10.05 22.58
C LEU A 192 -15.40 -10.54 22.91
N ASP A 193 -14.38 -10.02 22.22
CA ASP A 193 -13.01 -10.39 22.46
C ASP A 193 -12.52 -9.88 23.83
N THR A 194 -12.19 -10.80 24.69
CA THR A 194 -11.78 -10.57 26.09
C THR A 194 -10.26 -10.45 26.27
N ILE A 195 -9.50 -10.73 25.22
CA ILE A 195 -8.03 -10.83 25.28
C ILE A 195 -7.36 -9.53 24.80
N THR A 196 -7.91 -8.92 23.76
CA THR A 196 -7.28 -7.77 23.11
C THR A 196 -7.54 -6.47 23.86
N TRP A 197 -6.47 -5.76 24.19
CA TRP A 197 -6.54 -4.40 24.70
C TRP A 197 -7.02 -3.43 23.63
N ARG A 198 -7.86 -2.48 24.03
CA ARG A 198 -8.42 -1.44 23.16
C ARG A 198 -8.34 -0.09 23.84
N ASN A 199 -8.22 0.96 23.04
CA ASN A 199 -8.39 2.31 23.53
C ASN A 199 -9.84 2.50 24.00
N PHE A 200 -10.03 3.14 25.14
CA PHE A 200 -11.37 3.39 25.67
C PHE A 200 -12.25 4.19 24.71
N SER A 201 -11.67 5.14 23.99
CA SER A 201 -12.34 5.93 22.97
C SER A 201 -13.07 5.06 21.90
N SER A 202 -12.55 3.87 21.59
CA SER A 202 -13.18 2.96 20.64
C SER A 202 -14.49 2.34 21.15
N LEU A 203 -14.64 2.20 22.49
CA LEU A 203 -15.89 1.76 23.11
C LEU A 203 -16.82 2.96 23.38
N GLU A 204 -16.27 4.10 23.78
CA GLU A 204 -17.03 5.28 24.21
C GLU A 204 -18.03 5.76 23.17
N VAL A 205 -17.68 5.72 21.88
CA VAL A 205 -18.57 6.12 20.78
C VAL A 205 -19.85 5.30 20.69
N HIS A 206 -19.84 4.11 21.25
CA HIS A 206 -20.98 3.16 21.23
C HIS A 206 -21.77 3.14 22.52
N LEU A 207 -21.25 3.78 23.59
CA LEU A 207 -21.93 3.83 24.88
C LEU A 207 -23.27 4.57 24.78
N PRO A 208 -24.23 4.22 25.66
CA PRO A 208 -25.49 4.95 25.76
C PRO A 208 -25.27 6.39 26.20
N PRO A 209 -26.19 7.32 25.87
CA PRO A 209 -26.11 8.73 26.24
C PRO A 209 -25.80 8.96 27.71
N SER A 210 -26.37 8.18 28.63
CA SER A 210 -26.16 8.29 30.08
C SER A 210 -24.72 8.00 30.54
N LEU A 211 -23.94 7.29 29.73
CA LEU A 211 -22.54 6.90 30.03
C LEU A 211 -21.50 7.65 29.19
N LYS A 212 -21.92 8.34 28.13
CA LYS A 212 -21.01 9.15 27.30
C LYS A 212 -20.35 10.27 28.11
N GLY A 213 -19.05 10.48 27.86
CA GLY A 213 -18.27 11.51 28.56
C GLY A 213 -17.91 11.17 30.00
N LYS A 214 -18.27 9.99 30.50
CA LYS A 214 -17.78 9.50 31.79
C LYS A 214 -16.39 8.90 31.63
N SER A 215 -15.54 9.05 32.66
CA SER A 215 -14.28 8.34 32.69
C SER A 215 -14.51 6.82 32.78
N VAL A 216 -13.58 6.04 32.28
CA VAL A 216 -13.70 4.56 32.28
C VAL A 216 -13.89 4.00 33.69
N GLN A 217 -13.34 4.64 34.74
CA GLN A 217 -13.48 4.25 36.14
C GLN A 217 -14.90 4.45 36.68
N GLN A 218 -15.69 5.32 36.02
CA GLN A 218 -17.08 5.59 36.40
C GLN A 218 -18.08 4.67 35.67
N LEU A 219 -17.60 3.85 34.74
CA LEU A 219 -18.44 2.89 34.07
C LEU A 219 -18.79 1.69 34.98
N PRO A 220 -20.00 1.12 34.81
CA PRO A 220 -20.33 -0.13 35.52
C PRO A 220 -19.39 -1.24 35.07
N LYS A 221 -18.87 -2.04 36.02
CA LYS A 221 -17.99 -3.16 35.71
C LYS A 221 -18.70 -4.29 34.96
N ASP A 222 -19.93 -4.59 35.39
CA ASP A 222 -20.79 -5.59 34.75
C ASP A 222 -22.24 -5.12 34.90
N LYS A 223 -22.90 -4.79 33.81
CA LYS A 223 -24.27 -4.26 33.85
C LYS A 223 -25.01 -4.48 32.54
N ILE A 224 -26.28 -4.84 32.70
CA ILE A 224 -27.26 -4.87 31.62
C ILE A 224 -28.28 -3.76 31.93
N PHE A 225 -28.61 -2.93 30.94
CA PHE A 225 -29.60 -1.87 31.10
C PHE A 225 -30.18 -1.43 29.77
N GLU A 226 -31.38 -0.89 29.84
CA GLU A 226 -32.07 -0.37 28.68
C GLU A 226 -31.99 1.17 28.66
N GLU A 227 -31.76 1.72 27.49
CA GLU A 227 -31.83 3.14 27.25
C GLU A 227 -32.32 3.42 25.82
N GLU A 228 -33.31 4.27 25.68
CA GLU A 228 -34.03 4.51 24.44
C GLU A 228 -34.64 3.20 23.88
N LYS A 229 -34.24 2.82 22.66
CA LYS A 229 -34.69 1.60 21.99
C LYS A 229 -33.69 0.44 22.03
N PHE A 230 -32.60 0.59 22.81
CA PHE A 230 -31.53 -0.38 22.87
C PHE A 230 -31.35 -0.93 24.28
N THR A 231 -31.02 -2.20 24.33
CA THR A 231 -30.44 -2.85 25.51
C THR A 231 -28.92 -2.92 25.33
N TYR A 232 -28.20 -2.57 26.38
CA TYR A 232 -26.75 -2.52 26.45
C TYR A 232 -26.26 -3.54 27.48
N LEU A 233 -25.30 -4.35 27.08
CA LEU A 233 -24.60 -5.29 27.95
C LEU A 233 -23.13 -4.85 27.98
N ILE A 234 -22.61 -4.53 29.15
CA ILE A 234 -21.24 -4.05 29.36
C ILE A 234 -20.58 -4.88 30.43
N LYS A 235 -19.38 -5.40 30.13
CA LYS A 235 -18.51 -6.08 31.08
C LYS A 235 -17.10 -5.56 30.91
N ILE A 236 -16.60 -4.78 31.87
CA ILE A 236 -15.23 -4.25 31.89
C ILE A 236 -14.37 -5.24 32.67
N LEU A 237 -13.41 -5.86 31.99
CA LEU A 237 -12.55 -6.91 32.54
C LEU A 237 -11.29 -6.31 33.19
N GLU A 238 -10.59 -5.48 32.42
CA GLU A 238 -9.34 -4.86 32.87
C GLU A 238 -9.28 -3.41 32.38
N ILE A 239 -8.60 -2.57 33.15
CA ILE A 239 -8.38 -1.15 32.83
C ILE A 239 -6.92 -0.81 33.11
N VAL A 240 -6.28 -0.14 32.14
CA VAL A 240 -5.04 0.59 32.35
C VAL A 240 -5.35 2.08 32.26
N PRO A 241 -5.21 2.84 33.32
CA PRO A 241 -5.50 4.28 33.33
C PRO A 241 -4.60 5.07 32.37
N GLU A 242 -5.07 6.27 31.98
CA GLU A 242 -4.20 7.25 31.35
C GLU A 242 -2.99 7.56 32.23
N GLY A 243 -1.84 7.69 31.60
CA GLY A 243 -0.59 7.98 32.31
C GLY A 243 0.14 6.75 32.85
N GLU A 244 -0.45 5.58 32.80
CA GLU A 244 0.20 4.31 33.19
C GLU A 244 0.87 3.64 31.99
N MET A 245 1.73 2.66 32.24
CA MET A 245 2.43 1.91 31.20
C MET A 245 1.49 0.88 30.59
N ALA A 246 1.49 0.78 29.26
CA ALA A 246 0.77 -0.29 28.58
C ALA A 246 1.25 -1.66 29.04
N PRO A 247 0.38 -2.66 29.17
CA PRO A 247 0.79 -4.04 29.36
C PRO A 247 1.66 -4.54 28.22
N PHE A 248 2.57 -5.47 28.49
CA PHE A 248 3.51 -5.99 27.49
C PHE A 248 2.81 -6.57 26.25
N ASP A 249 1.73 -7.33 26.44
CA ASP A 249 0.95 -7.91 25.35
C ASP A 249 0.35 -6.86 24.39
N TYR A 250 -0.05 -5.69 24.88
CA TYR A 250 -0.43 -4.56 24.04
C TYR A 250 0.79 -3.87 23.41
N ALA A 251 1.82 -3.59 24.21
CA ALA A 251 3.02 -2.89 23.78
C ALA A 251 3.84 -3.68 22.76
N SER A 252 3.87 -5.02 22.87
CA SER A 252 4.63 -5.92 21.99
C SER A 252 4.24 -5.79 20.53
N ILE A 253 2.96 -5.53 20.23
CA ILE A 253 2.47 -5.32 18.86
C ILE A 253 3.10 -4.06 18.25
N GLN A 254 3.22 -2.99 19.04
CA GLN A 254 3.85 -1.75 18.61
C GLN A 254 5.36 -1.87 18.56
N ALA A 255 5.96 -2.52 19.57
CA ALA A 255 7.39 -2.81 19.63
C ALA A 255 7.86 -3.56 18.39
N LYS A 256 7.13 -4.61 17.99
CA LYS A 256 7.42 -5.39 16.77
C LYS A 256 7.45 -4.51 15.52
N LYS A 257 6.48 -3.62 15.36
CA LYS A 257 6.45 -2.70 14.21
C LYS A 257 7.67 -1.77 14.19
N VAL A 258 8.09 -1.28 15.35
CA VAL A 258 9.25 -0.38 15.44
C VAL A 258 10.55 -1.12 15.19
N ILE A 259 10.74 -2.31 15.76
CA ILE A 259 11.93 -3.15 15.53
C ILE A 259 12.06 -3.48 14.03
N LEU A 260 10.98 -3.93 13.40
CA LEU A 260 10.98 -4.23 11.96
C LEU A 260 11.25 -2.99 11.11
N HIS A 261 10.73 -1.83 11.50
CA HIS A 261 11.03 -0.58 10.82
C HIS A 261 12.51 -0.19 10.95
N GLN A 262 13.10 -0.32 12.13
CA GLN A 262 14.52 -0.07 12.37
C GLN A 262 15.40 -1.02 11.53
N ARG A 263 15.11 -2.33 11.54
CA ARG A 263 15.81 -3.32 10.71
C ARG A 263 15.72 -2.99 9.21
N LYS A 264 14.54 -2.56 8.75
CA LYS A 264 14.34 -2.14 7.35
C LYS A 264 15.22 -0.93 6.99
N VAL A 265 15.24 0.10 7.84
CA VAL A 265 16.05 1.31 7.61
C VAL A 265 17.54 0.96 7.59
N GLU A 266 17.99 0.13 8.53
CA GLU A 266 19.38 -0.30 8.62
C GLU A 266 19.80 -1.12 7.40
N LEU A 267 18.98 -2.12 7.02
CA LEU A 267 19.19 -2.93 5.81
C LEU A 267 19.37 -2.06 4.56
N LEU A 268 18.45 -1.12 4.33
CA LEU A 268 18.50 -0.26 3.15
C LEU A 268 19.75 0.65 3.17
N ASN A 269 20.10 1.20 4.33
CA ASN A 269 21.32 2.00 4.49
C ASN A 269 22.59 1.18 4.23
N GLN A 270 22.65 -0.05 4.74
CA GLN A 270 23.75 -0.97 4.50
C GLN A 270 23.87 -1.32 3.01
N LYS A 271 22.76 -1.66 2.36
CA LYS A 271 22.74 -1.97 0.92
C LYS A 271 23.19 -0.77 0.08
N LYS A 272 22.68 0.44 0.39
CA LYS A 272 23.11 1.69 -0.29
C LYS A 272 24.62 1.92 -0.16
N LYS A 273 25.17 1.76 1.03
CA LYS A 273 26.62 1.88 1.28
C LYS A 273 27.41 0.85 0.48
N ASN A 274 26.99 -0.40 0.47
CA ASN A 274 27.69 -1.48 -0.24
C ASN A 274 27.68 -1.25 -1.75
N ILE A 275 26.54 -0.87 -2.33
CA ILE A 275 26.41 -0.53 -3.76
C ILE A 275 27.33 0.63 -4.12
N PHE A 276 27.37 1.68 -3.31
CA PHE A 276 28.24 2.84 -3.53
C PHE A 276 29.72 2.47 -3.46
N GLN A 277 30.14 1.69 -2.46
CA GLN A 277 31.53 1.23 -2.35
C GLN A 277 31.94 0.34 -3.53
N GLU A 278 31.01 -0.48 -4.03
CA GLU A 278 31.28 -1.30 -5.21
C GLU A 278 31.46 -0.44 -6.47
N ALA A 279 30.65 0.60 -6.63
CA ALA A 279 30.79 1.56 -7.73
C ALA A 279 32.15 2.29 -7.68
N ILE A 280 32.63 2.65 -6.48
CA ILE A 280 33.97 3.21 -6.29
C ILE A 280 35.05 2.21 -6.73
N ARG A 281 34.98 0.96 -6.27
CA ARG A 281 35.95 -0.08 -6.64
C ARG A 281 36.02 -0.33 -8.15
N LYS A 282 34.87 -0.20 -8.83
CA LYS A 282 34.76 -0.31 -10.29
C LYS A 282 35.14 0.97 -11.05
N ASN A 283 35.62 2.00 -10.37
CA ASN A 283 35.97 3.32 -10.95
C ASN A 283 34.77 3.97 -11.72
N GLN A 284 33.54 3.72 -11.26
CA GLN A 284 32.31 4.29 -11.84
C GLN A 284 31.86 5.58 -11.15
N VAL A 285 32.55 5.98 -10.08
CA VAL A 285 32.24 7.22 -9.35
C VAL A 285 33.35 8.25 -9.66
N LYS A 286 32.92 9.39 -10.12
CA LYS A 286 33.83 10.55 -10.36
C LYS A 286 33.21 11.77 -9.69
N THR A 287 34.06 12.54 -9.00
CA THR A 287 33.72 13.87 -8.47
C THR A 287 34.46 14.90 -9.27
N TYR A 288 33.77 15.95 -9.67
CA TYR A 288 34.36 17.12 -10.34
C TYR A 288 34.22 18.28 -9.35
N ASN A 289 35.30 18.59 -8.64
CA ASN A 289 35.36 19.81 -7.83
C ASN A 289 35.75 20.96 -8.75
N GLU A 290 34.93 22.00 -8.79
CA GLU A 290 35.27 23.28 -9.43
C GLU A 290 36.34 24.01 -8.61
#